data_3bc7859211fa5ffea5d9e69f8416e303
#
_entry.id   3bc7859211fa5ffea5d9e69f8416e303
#
_cell.length_a   1.000
_cell.length_b   1.000
_cell.length_c   1.000
_cell.angle_alpha   90.00
_cell.angle_beta   90.00
_cell.angle_gamma   90.00
#
_symmetry.space_group_name_H-M   'P 1'
#
loop_
_entity.id
_entity.type
_entity.pdbx_description
1 polymer ?
#
loop_
_entity_poly.entity_id
_entity_poly.type
_entity_poly.pdbx_seq_one_letter_code
_entity_poly.pdbx_strand_id
1 'polypeptide(L)'
;MDQKEATVLFGNPKDDGFIGILGSIVQSFGGAYLYPSIEEQAAHLLYFIVKNHPFTDGNKRIGAFMFIWFLQRNKHHLKKNGEPKINDNALVAITLLVAQSEPSHKKVMVDLIVNLIKEQSGF
;
A
#
# COMPACT_ATOMS: atom_id res chain seq x y z
N MET A 1 3.73 10.01 -8.80
CA MET A 1 4.81 9.29 -9.54
C MET A 1 4.23 8.80 -10.86
N ASP A 2 4.87 9.09 -11.95
CA ASP A 2 4.41 8.59 -13.24
C ASP A 2 5.06 7.23 -13.55
N GLN A 3 4.62 6.62 -14.64
CA GLN A 3 5.09 5.28 -15.01
C GLN A 3 6.59 5.28 -15.35
N LYS A 4 7.08 6.37 -15.93
CA LYS A 4 8.49 6.48 -16.28
C LYS A 4 9.37 6.50 -15.04
N GLU A 5 8.96 7.24 -14.01
CA GLU A 5 9.69 7.26 -12.74
C GLU A 5 9.68 5.89 -12.08
N ALA A 6 8.52 5.21 -12.11
CA ALA A 6 8.42 3.87 -11.55
C ALA A 6 9.36 2.90 -12.28
N THR A 7 9.46 3.00 -13.60
CA THR A 7 10.36 2.15 -14.38
C THR A 7 11.81 2.38 -14.01
N VAL A 8 12.22 3.64 -13.85
CA VAL A 8 13.60 3.98 -13.49
C VAL A 8 13.93 3.47 -12.09
N LEU A 9 13.01 3.63 -11.13
CA LEU A 9 13.28 3.35 -9.72
C LEU A 9 13.07 1.88 -9.36
N PHE A 10 12.13 1.18 -9.99
CA PHE A 10 11.67 -0.12 -9.52
C PHE A 10 11.75 -1.23 -10.56
N GLY A 11 11.99 -0.90 -11.84
CA GLY A 11 11.99 -1.86 -12.93
C GLY A 11 10.76 -1.73 -13.80
N ASN A 12 10.61 -2.65 -14.72
CA ASN A 12 9.57 -2.57 -15.75
C ASN A 12 8.24 -3.16 -15.27
N PRO A 13 7.12 -2.45 -15.46
CA PRO A 13 5.81 -3.06 -15.28
C PRO A 13 5.61 -4.17 -16.31
N LYS A 14 4.87 -5.22 -15.92
CA LYS A 14 4.56 -6.32 -16.83
C LYS A 14 3.58 -5.90 -17.92
N ASP A 15 2.66 -5.02 -17.58
CA ASP A 15 1.58 -4.55 -18.43
C ASP A 15 1.02 -3.27 -17.81
N ASP A 16 -0.25 -2.97 -18.03
CA ASP A 16 -0.90 -1.80 -17.44
C ASP A 16 -1.38 -2.03 -16.01
N GLY A 17 -1.00 -3.15 -15.38
CA GLY A 17 -1.48 -3.51 -14.05
C GLY A 17 -1.18 -2.48 -12.98
N PHE A 18 0.04 -1.90 -13.00
CA PHE A 18 0.39 -0.87 -12.01
C PHE A 18 -0.48 0.37 -12.15
N ILE A 19 -0.71 0.83 -13.38
CA ILE A 19 -1.57 1.99 -13.64
C ILE A 19 -3.01 1.67 -13.22
N GLY A 20 -3.47 0.46 -13.49
CA GLY A 20 -4.79 0.01 -13.05
C GLY A 20 -4.93 0.02 -11.54
N ILE A 21 -3.89 -0.42 -10.82
CA ILE A 21 -3.89 -0.40 -9.35
C ILE A 21 -3.98 1.04 -8.84
N LEU A 22 -3.16 1.95 -9.39
CA LEU A 22 -3.21 3.35 -8.99
C LEU A 22 -4.59 3.95 -9.28
N GLY A 23 -5.16 3.64 -10.44
CA GLY A 23 -6.49 4.09 -10.79
C GLY A 23 -7.55 3.62 -9.82
N SER A 24 -7.48 2.36 -9.41
CA SER A 24 -8.40 1.80 -8.41
C SER A 24 -8.31 2.51 -7.07
N ILE A 25 -7.09 2.84 -6.64
CA ILE A 25 -6.86 3.49 -5.36
C ILE A 25 -7.48 4.89 -5.34
N VAL A 26 -7.39 5.62 -6.46
CA VAL A 26 -7.87 7.01 -6.54
C VAL A 26 -9.27 7.12 -7.12
N GLN A 27 -9.90 5.99 -7.43
CA GLN A 27 -11.24 5.97 -8.01
C GLN A 27 -12.26 6.57 -7.04
N SER A 28 -13.20 7.33 -7.58
CA SER A 28 -14.26 7.93 -6.77
C SER A 28 -15.63 7.70 -7.41
N PHE A 29 -16.65 7.71 -6.57
CA PHE A 29 -18.04 7.64 -6.97
C PHE A 29 -18.83 8.75 -6.28
N GLY A 30 -19.59 9.52 -7.04
CA GLY A 30 -20.43 10.57 -6.46
C GLY A 30 -19.66 11.59 -5.64
N GLY A 31 -18.40 11.84 -5.98
CA GLY A 31 -17.54 12.78 -5.27
C GLY A 31 -16.77 12.19 -4.08
N ALA A 32 -16.93 10.90 -3.81
CA ALA A 32 -16.19 10.24 -2.72
C ALA A 32 -15.25 9.18 -3.30
N TYR A 33 -14.07 9.04 -2.69
CA TYR A 33 -13.16 7.97 -3.07
C TYR A 33 -13.73 6.60 -2.71
N LEU A 34 -13.43 5.59 -3.53
CA LEU A 34 -13.82 4.21 -3.25
C LEU A 34 -13.23 3.75 -1.91
N TYR A 35 -11.99 4.14 -1.64
CA TYR A 35 -11.34 3.94 -0.35
C TYR A 35 -11.16 5.31 0.30
N PRO A 36 -12.04 5.68 1.24
CA PRO A 36 -12.13 7.08 1.68
C PRO A 36 -10.97 7.56 2.57
N SER A 37 -10.28 6.66 3.26
CA SER A 37 -9.19 7.08 4.15
C SER A 37 -7.83 6.83 3.51
N ILE A 38 -6.82 7.61 3.92
CA ILE A 38 -5.45 7.39 3.48
C ILE A 38 -4.95 6.01 3.90
N GLU A 39 -5.33 5.57 5.11
CA GLU A 39 -4.96 4.25 5.61
C GLU A 39 -5.52 3.15 4.72
N GLU A 40 -6.77 3.25 4.30
CA GLU A 40 -7.37 2.26 3.40
C GLU A 40 -6.73 2.29 2.03
N GLN A 41 -6.45 3.47 1.50
CA GLN A 41 -5.78 3.61 0.21
C GLN A 41 -4.39 2.98 0.26
N ALA A 42 -3.63 3.28 1.30
CA ALA A 42 -2.28 2.72 1.48
C ALA A 42 -2.32 1.19 1.61
N ALA A 43 -3.26 0.68 2.40
CA ALA A 43 -3.41 -0.76 2.60
C ALA A 43 -3.73 -1.47 1.29
N HIS A 44 -4.62 -0.91 0.50
CA HIS A 44 -4.96 -1.51 -0.79
C HIS A 44 -3.81 -1.42 -1.79
N LEU A 45 -3.03 -0.34 -1.74
CA LEU A 45 -1.85 -0.21 -2.60
C LEU A 45 -0.85 -1.34 -2.31
N LEU A 46 -0.52 -1.55 -1.04
CA LEU A 46 0.36 -2.65 -0.65
C LEU A 46 -0.21 -3.99 -1.09
N TYR A 47 -1.48 -4.23 -0.76
CA TYR A 47 -2.13 -5.50 -1.06
C TYR A 47 -2.10 -5.80 -2.56
N PHE A 48 -2.52 -4.85 -3.39
CA PHE A 48 -2.64 -5.09 -4.82
C PHE A 48 -1.27 -5.29 -5.49
N ILE A 49 -0.25 -4.53 -5.09
CA ILE A 49 1.07 -4.71 -5.69
C ILE A 49 1.62 -6.08 -5.33
N VAL A 50 1.50 -6.49 -4.07
CA VAL A 50 2.03 -7.78 -3.62
C VAL A 50 1.27 -8.94 -4.24
N LYS A 51 -0.06 -8.85 -4.36
CA LYS A 51 -0.88 -9.96 -4.84
C LYS A 51 -1.04 -10.02 -6.35
N ASN A 52 -1.07 -8.88 -7.03
CA ASN A 52 -1.33 -8.84 -8.47
C ASN A 52 -0.07 -8.84 -9.32
N HIS A 53 1.11 -8.68 -8.71
CA HIS A 53 2.40 -8.77 -9.40
C HIS A 53 2.47 -7.89 -10.66
N PRO A 54 2.24 -6.56 -10.54
CA PRO A 54 2.25 -5.69 -11.73
C PRO A 54 3.63 -5.46 -12.33
N PHE A 55 4.69 -5.87 -11.64
CA PHE A 55 6.06 -5.75 -12.13
C PHE A 55 6.63 -7.14 -12.41
N THR A 56 7.67 -7.20 -13.23
CA THR A 56 8.28 -8.48 -13.62
C THR A 56 9.01 -9.14 -12.44
N ASP A 57 9.50 -8.33 -11.49
CA ASP A 57 10.24 -8.83 -10.33
C ASP A 57 10.15 -7.81 -9.20
N GLY A 58 10.42 -8.27 -7.99
CA GLY A 58 10.52 -7.40 -6.83
C GLY A 58 9.22 -6.83 -6.32
N ASN A 59 8.09 -7.47 -6.60
CA ASN A 59 6.78 -6.92 -6.22
C ASN A 59 6.62 -6.72 -4.71
N LYS A 60 7.16 -7.61 -3.88
CA LYS A 60 7.10 -7.43 -2.43
C LYS A 60 7.88 -6.19 -1.99
N ARG A 61 9.08 -6.02 -2.52
CA ARG A 61 9.92 -4.85 -2.21
C ARG A 61 9.28 -3.56 -2.72
N ILE A 62 8.78 -3.58 -3.94
CA ILE A 62 8.13 -2.41 -4.54
C ILE A 62 6.87 -2.05 -3.78
N GLY A 63 6.06 -3.06 -3.42
CA GLY A 63 4.84 -2.83 -2.64
C GLY A 63 5.14 -2.18 -1.30
N ALA A 64 6.14 -2.68 -0.58
CA ALA A 64 6.54 -2.10 0.70
C ALA A 64 7.04 -0.67 0.53
N PHE A 65 7.87 -0.40 -0.48
CA PHE A 65 8.36 0.95 -0.74
C PHE A 65 7.23 1.90 -1.10
N MET A 66 6.34 1.50 -1.98
CA MET A 66 5.23 2.35 -2.41
C MET A 66 4.25 2.64 -1.29
N PHE A 67 4.05 1.66 -0.40
CA PHE A 67 3.24 1.84 0.79
C PHE A 67 3.78 2.97 1.66
N ILE A 68 5.07 2.93 1.97
CA ILE A 68 5.71 3.97 2.79
C ILE A 68 5.73 5.30 2.05
N TRP A 69 6.06 5.30 0.74
CA TRP A 69 6.06 6.50 -0.06
C TRP A 69 4.68 7.18 -0.05
N PHE A 70 3.63 6.39 -0.21
CA PHE A 70 2.27 6.91 -0.21
C PHE A 70 1.91 7.55 1.14
N LEU A 71 2.27 6.89 2.23
CA LEU A 71 2.02 7.43 3.57
C LEU A 71 2.79 8.73 3.79
N GLN A 72 4.06 8.78 3.37
CA GLN A 72 4.87 9.99 3.50
C GLN A 72 4.31 11.13 2.67
N ARG A 73 3.90 10.85 1.45
CA ARG A 73 3.37 11.88 0.56
C ARG A 73 2.08 12.48 1.11
N ASN A 74 1.31 11.70 1.85
CA ASN A 74 0.06 12.15 2.44
C ASN A 74 0.22 12.55 3.91
N LYS A 75 1.45 12.59 4.41
CA LYS A 75 1.78 13.00 5.79
C LYS A 75 1.10 12.14 6.84
N HIS A 76 0.98 10.84 6.56
CA HIS A 76 0.36 9.85 7.45
C HIS A 76 1.33 8.78 7.93
N HIS A 77 2.65 8.99 7.77
CA HIS A 77 3.66 7.98 8.12
C HIS A 77 4.12 8.07 9.57
N LEU A 78 3.85 9.19 10.25
CA LEU A 78 4.31 9.40 11.62
C LEU A 78 3.13 9.51 12.58
N LYS A 79 3.34 9.02 13.79
CA LYS A 79 2.43 9.28 14.91
C LYS A 79 2.54 10.73 15.35
N LYS A 80 1.61 11.18 16.19
CA LYS A 80 1.64 12.54 16.74
C LYS A 80 2.93 12.83 17.48
N ASN A 81 3.53 11.81 18.10
CA ASN A 81 4.79 11.97 18.83
C ASN A 81 6.03 11.95 17.94
N GLY A 82 5.87 11.86 16.63
CA GLY A 82 6.97 11.86 15.66
C GLY A 82 7.57 10.50 15.36
N GLU A 83 7.11 9.44 16.00
CA GLU A 83 7.60 8.10 15.70
C GLU A 83 6.91 7.52 14.47
N PRO A 84 7.59 6.67 13.69
CA PRO A 84 6.94 5.99 12.57
C PRO A 84 5.77 5.12 13.04
N LYS A 85 4.69 5.14 12.28
CA LYS A 85 3.54 4.29 12.57
C LYS A 85 3.84 2.81 12.40
N ILE A 86 4.80 2.48 11.53
CA ILE A 86 5.22 1.12 11.29
C ILE A 86 6.75 1.11 11.17
N ASN A 87 7.39 0.17 11.84
CA ASN A 87 8.84 0.02 11.72
C ASN A 87 9.19 -0.97 10.60
N ASP A 88 10.47 -1.06 10.26
CA ASP A 88 10.93 -1.89 9.15
C ASP A 88 10.59 -3.37 9.35
N ASN A 89 10.75 -3.88 10.56
CA ASN A 89 10.46 -5.29 10.84
C ASN A 89 8.99 -5.60 10.66
N ALA A 90 8.12 -4.72 11.14
CA ALA A 90 6.69 -4.89 10.97
C ALA A 90 6.28 -4.79 9.51
N LEU A 91 6.92 -3.88 8.75
CA LEU A 91 6.64 -3.74 7.32
C LEU A 91 7.01 -5.01 6.55
N VAL A 92 8.18 -5.58 6.84
CA VAL A 92 8.60 -6.84 6.22
C VAL A 92 7.61 -7.96 6.59
N ALA A 93 7.26 -8.05 7.86
CA ALA A 93 6.36 -9.10 8.33
C ALA A 93 4.99 -9.04 7.67
N ILE A 94 4.39 -7.85 7.60
CA ILE A 94 3.06 -7.72 7.00
C ILE A 94 3.11 -7.95 5.48
N THR A 95 4.18 -7.54 4.83
CA THR A 95 4.34 -7.77 3.40
C THR A 95 4.41 -9.26 3.08
N LEU A 96 5.18 -10.01 3.87
CA LEU A 96 5.28 -11.45 3.70
C LEU A 96 3.96 -12.16 4.01
N LEU A 97 3.27 -11.71 5.05
CA LEU A 97 1.97 -12.26 5.40
C LEU A 97 0.96 -12.07 4.27
N VAL A 98 0.92 -10.87 3.70
CA VAL A 98 0.05 -10.58 2.55
C VAL A 98 0.42 -11.48 1.37
N ALA A 99 1.71 -11.62 1.09
CA ALA A 99 2.17 -12.44 -0.03
C ALA A 99 1.73 -13.88 0.08
N GLN A 100 1.67 -14.42 1.30
CA GLN A 100 1.30 -15.80 1.55
C GLN A 100 -0.20 -16.00 1.78
N SER A 101 -0.97 -14.93 1.89
CA SER A 101 -2.39 -15.02 2.21
C SER A 101 -3.19 -15.53 1.01
N GLU A 102 -4.32 -16.16 1.31
CA GLU A 102 -5.28 -16.56 0.28
C GLU A 102 -6.13 -15.37 -0.14
N PRO A 103 -6.53 -15.31 -1.43
CA PRO A 103 -7.38 -14.21 -1.90
C PRO A 103 -8.68 -14.04 -1.11
N SER A 104 -9.22 -15.11 -0.58
CA SER A 104 -10.43 -15.06 0.24
C SER A 104 -10.22 -14.30 1.54
N HIS A 105 -8.97 -14.08 1.96
CA HIS A 105 -8.64 -13.38 3.19
C HIS A 105 -8.25 -11.90 2.95
N LYS A 106 -8.57 -11.37 1.78
CA LYS A 106 -8.22 -9.98 1.44
C LYS A 106 -8.68 -8.99 2.51
N LYS A 107 -9.95 -9.08 2.92
CA LYS A 107 -10.49 -8.14 3.91
C LYS A 107 -9.70 -8.19 5.22
N VAL A 108 -9.38 -9.40 5.68
CA VAL A 108 -8.60 -9.56 6.91
C VAL A 108 -7.23 -8.92 6.77
N MET A 109 -6.56 -9.12 5.64
CA MET A 109 -5.24 -8.55 5.39
C MET A 109 -5.29 -7.03 5.33
N VAL A 110 -6.25 -6.48 4.61
CA VAL A 110 -6.42 -5.03 4.51
C VAL A 110 -6.71 -4.43 5.88
N ASP A 111 -7.63 -5.03 6.63
CA ASP A 111 -7.96 -4.54 7.97
C ASP A 111 -6.75 -4.57 8.90
N LEU A 112 -5.93 -5.62 8.80
CA LEU A 112 -4.71 -5.74 9.59
C LEU A 112 -3.73 -4.61 9.26
N ILE A 113 -3.52 -4.33 7.98
CA ILE A 113 -2.64 -3.23 7.56
C ILE A 113 -3.16 -1.90 8.07
N VAL A 114 -4.46 -1.65 7.90
CA VAL A 114 -5.07 -0.41 8.40
C VAL A 114 -4.84 -0.25 9.89
N ASN A 115 -5.03 -1.32 10.66
CA ASN A 115 -4.85 -1.25 12.10
C ASN A 115 -3.40 -0.98 12.51
N LEU A 116 -2.43 -1.43 11.71
CA LEU A 116 -1.01 -1.17 11.99
C LEU A 116 -0.64 0.29 11.80
N ILE A 117 -1.31 1.00 10.90
CA ILE A 117 -0.96 2.38 10.56
C ILE A 117 -2.00 3.39 11.05
N LYS A 118 -3.11 2.90 11.60
CA LYS A 118 -4.13 3.77 12.16
C LYS A 118 -3.63 4.32 13.48
N GLU A 119 -3.68 5.65 13.62
CA GLU A 119 -3.29 6.24 14.89
C GLU A 119 -4.36 5.94 15.91
N GLN A 120 -3.94 5.32 17.02
CA GLN A 120 -4.87 4.96 18.06
C GLN A 120 -5.20 6.18 18.89
N SER A 121 -6.48 6.49 18.91
CA SER A 121 -6.97 7.49 19.84
C SER A 121 -7.06 6.81 21.19
N GLY A 122 -6.45 7.36 22.16
CA GLY A 122 -6.69 6.80 23.27
C GLY A 122 -6.14 6.75 24.38
N PHE A 123 -5.78 6.45 25.05
CA PHE A 123 -5.26 6.51 26.35
C PHE A 123 -3.81 6.70 26.39
#